data_ff29241d3391adaf262bab0211fb60ac
#
_entry.id   ff29241d3391adaf262bab0211fb60ac
#
_cell.length_a   1.000
_cell.length_b   1.000
_cell.length_c   1.000
_cell.angle_alpha   90.00
_cell.angle_beta   90.00
_cell.angle_gamma   90.00
#
_symmetry.space_group_name_H-M   'P 1'
#
loop_
_entity.id
_entity.type
_entity.pdbx_description
1 polymer ?
#
loop_
_entity_poly.entity_id
_entity_poly.type
_entity_poly.pdbx_seq_one_letter_code
_entity_poly.pdbx_strand_id
1 'polypeptide(L)'
;MNTFSLKLIACDKVFYDGPCEILIFDGFDGEMAIMANHEPMTCSVETGELRFRVPGETVWQEAIVSTGLLKVEHNKVDIIVYSAERPEEIDKFRAEAALERAREQLAQKQSIMEYHVSTASMARAMARLRGVKN
;
A
#
# COMPACT_ATOMS: atom_id res chain seq x y z
N MET A 1 -13.87 -27.33 -1.20
CA MET A 1 -12.82 -26.36 -1.50
C MET A 1 -11.92 -26.18 -0.30
N ASN A 2 -10.61 -26.17 -0.54
CA ASN A 2 -9.66 -26.00 0.54
C ASN A 2 -9.54 -24.54 0.89
N THR A 3 -9.70 -24.22 2.16
CA THR A 3 -9.59 -22.86 2.67
C THR A 3 -8.67 -22.82 3.89
N PHE A 4 -8.22 -21.63 4.22
CA PHE A 4 -7.51 -21.36 5.46
C PHE A 4 -8.17 -20.19 6.17
N SER A 5 -7.82 -20.00 7.43
CA SER A 5 -8.32 -18.88 8.22
C SER A 5 -7.41 -17.69 8.02
N LEU A 6 -7.96 -16.56 7.59
CA LEU A 6 -7.20 -15.32 7.39
C LEU A 6 -7.66 -14.28 8.39
N LYS A 7 -6.72 -13.72 9.12
CA LYS A 7 -6.97 -12.57 9.99
C LYS A 7 -6.01 -11.45 9.64
N LEU A 8 -6.56 -10.35 9.16
CA LEU A 8 -5.79 -9.17 8.80
C LEU A 8 -6.08 -8.06 9.80
N ILE A 9 -5.08 -7.69 10.57
CA ILE A 9 -5.19 -6.66 11.59
C ILE A 9 -4.36 -5.45 11.17
N ALA A 10 -5.00 -4.30 11.16
CA ALA A 10 -4.33 -3.03 10.93
C ALA A 10 -4.29 -2.28 12.26
N CYS A 11 -3.10 -2.11 12.80
CA CYS A 11 -2.81 -1.35 14.02
C CYS A 11 -3.80 -1.56 15.17
N ASP A 12 -4.99 -1.01 15.08
CA ASP A 12 -5.97 -1.00 16.15
C ASP A 12 -7.32 -1.61 15.77
N LYS A 13 -7.44 -2.19 14.57
CA LYS A 13 -8.73 -2.77 14.15
C LYS A 13 -8.53 -4.01 13.28
N VAL A 14 -9.52 -4.89 13.32
CA VAL A 14 -9.57 -6.06 12.44
C VAL A 14 -10.13 -5.61 11.09
N PHE A 15 -9.32 -5.76 10.05
CA PHE A 15 -9.73 -5.46 8.67
C PHE A 15 -10.55 -6.61 8.08
N TYR A 16 -10.10 -7.83 8.32
CA TYR A 16 -10.77 -9.04 7.86
C TYR A 16 -10.48 -10.19 8.82
N ASP A 17 -11.49 -11.02 9.06
CA ASP A 17 -11.34 -12.23 9.86
C ASP A 17 -12.33 -13.27 9.34
N GLY A 18 -11.84 -14.27 8.65
CA GLY A 18 -12.69 -15.27 8.07
C GLY A 18 -11.95 -16.23 7.14
N PRO A 19 -12.70 -17.09 6.43
CA PRO A 19 -12.10 -18.06 5.52
C PRO A 19 -11.55 -17.38 4.25
N CYS A 20 -10.52 -17.99 3.68
CA CYS A 20 -9.87 -17.49 2.49
C CYS A 20 -9.40 -18.65 1.63
N GLU A 21 -9.49 -18.51 0.31
CA GLU A 21 -9.03 -19.53 -0.63
C GLU A 21 -7.58 -19.28 -1.06
N ILE A 22 -7.25 -18.02 -1.33
CA ILE A 22 -5.92 -17.65 -1.75
C ILE A 22 -5.64 -16.20 -1.32
N LEU A 23 -4.42 -15.97 -0.88
CA LEU A 23 -3.92 -14.66 -0.48
C LEU A 23 -2.69 -14.33 -1.30
N ILE A 24 -2.64 -13.13 -1.88
CA ILE A 24 -1.51 -12.64 -2.65
C ILE A 24 -1.05 -11.32 -2.03
N PHE A 25 0.23 -11.19 -1.76
CA PHE A 25 0.80 -10.00 -1.15
C PHE A 25 2.24 -9.79 -1.61
N ASP A 26 2.76 -8.61 -1.38
CA ASP A 26 4.15 -8.29 -1.67
C ASP A 26 5.02 -8.62 -0.46
N GLY A 27 5.90 -9.60 -0.62
CA GLY A 27 6.87 -9.98 0.38
C GLY A 27 8.23 -9.36 0.10
N PHE A 28 9.20 -9.69 0.94
CA PHE A 28 10.56 -9.16 0.83
C PHE A 28 11.18 -9.45 -0.55
N ASP A 29 10.98 -10.66 -1.06
CA ASP A 29 11.56 -11.10 -2.33
C ASP A 29 10.61 -10.97 -3.52
N GLY A 30 9.52 -10.23 -3.38
CA GLY A 30 8.53 -10.07 -4.42
C GLY A 30 7.17 -10.61 -4.03
N GLU A 31 6.31 -10.77 -5.01
CA GLU A 31 4.94 -11.22 -4.79
C GLU A 31 4.90 -12.66 -4.32
N MET A 32 4.11 -12.92 -3.29
CA MET A 32 3.92 -14.24 -2.71
C MET A 32 2.43 -14.60 -2.68
N ALA A 33 2.15 -15.89 -2.83
CA ALA A 33 0.79 -16.43 -2.75
C ALA A 33 0.72 -17.50 -1.68
N ILE A 34 -0.34 -17.47 -0.88
CA ILE A 34 -0.59 -18.46 0.16
C ILE A 34 -1.94 -19.13 -0.09
N MET A 35 -1.93 -20.44 -0.05
CA MET A 35 -3.13 -21.26 -0.19
C MET A 35 -3.29 -22.15 1.04
N ALA A 36 -4.36 -22.93 1.09
CA ALA A 36 -4.65 -23.81 2.20
C ALA A 36 -3.48 -24.77 2.48
N ASN A 37 -3.26 -25.03 3.76
CA ASN A 37 -2.24 -25.99 4.24
C ASN A 37 -0.80 -25.57 3.89
N HIS A 38 -0.55 -24.29 3.78
CA HIS A 38 0.80 -23.77 3.57
C HIS A 38 1.69 -24.12 4.78
N GLU A 39 2.96 -24.37 4.50
CA GLU A 39 3.94 -24.65 5.55
C GLU A 39 4.04 -23.50 6.54
N PRO A 40 4.36 -23.78 7.82
CA PRO A 40 4.58 -22.72 8.79
C PRO A 40 5.65 -21.74 8.30
N MET A 41 5.35 -20.46 8.41
CA MET A 41 6.23 -19.42 7.90
C MET A 41 5.96 -18.10 8.60
N THR A 42 7.01 -17.31 8.81
CA THR A 42 6.88 -15.92 9.24
C THR A 42 7.68 -15.08 8.27
N CYS A 43 7.07 -14.06 7.74
CA CYS A 43 7.75 -13.18 6.79
C CYS A 43 7.24 -11.75 6.91
N SER A 44 7.95 -10.82 6.28
CA SER A 44 7.53 -9.43 6.22
C SER A 44 6.53 -9.22 5.09
N VAL A 45 5.64 -8.26 5.31
CA VAL A 45 4.73 -7.75 4.30
C VAL A 45 5.22 -6.36 3.91
N GLU A 46 5.45 -6.15 2.63
CA GLU A 46 5.87 -4.85 2.12
C GLU A 46 4.67 -3.97 1.83
N THR A 47 4.89 -2.66 1.84
CA THR A 47 3.86 -1.70 1.47
C THR A 47 3.40 -1.97 0.03
N GLY A 48 2.10 -2.07 -0.16
CA GLY A 48 1.55 -2.33 -1.48
C GLY A 48 0.15 -2.87 -1.42
N GLU A 49 -0.24 -3.54 -2.50
CA GLU A 49 -1.56 -4.13 -2.62
C GLU A 49 -1.56 -5.58 -2.15
N LEU A 50 -2.54 -5.90 -1.32
CA LEU A 50 -2.79 -7.25 -0.86
C LEU A 50 -4.16 -7.66 -1.41
N ARG A 51 -4.24 -8.86 -1.97
CA ARG A 51 -5.47 -9.38 -2.54
C ARG A 51 -5.79 -10.74 -1.94
N PHE A 52 -7.05 -10.98 -1.70
CA PHE A 52 -7.49 -12.30 -1.22
C PHE A 52 -8.87 -12.63 -1.76
N ARG A 53 -9.16 -13.90 -1.86
CA ARG A 53 -10.45 -14.37 -2.37
C ARG A 53 -11.20 -15.13 -1.27
N VAL A 54 -12.41 -14.63 -0.99
CA VAL A 54 -13.30 -15.26 -0.01
C VAL A 54 -14.08 -16.38 -0.69
N PRO A 55 -14.24 -17.55 -0.04
CA PRO A 55 -14.99 -18.64 -0.62
C PRO A 55 -16.41 -18.23 -1.01
N GLY A 56 -16.81 -18.61 -2.22
CA GLY A 56 -18.14 -18.27 -2.74
C GLY A 56 -18.23 -16.93 -3.42
N GLU A 57 -17.19 -16.11 -3.33
CA GLU A 57 -17.13 -14.81 -4.03
C GLU A 57 -16.38 -14.95 -5.34
N THR A 58 -16.84 -14.24 -6.37
CA THR A 58 -16.17 -14.21 -7.68
C THR A 58 -15.21 -13.06 -7.80
N VAL A 59 -15.35 -12.05 -6.95
CA VAL A 59 -14.54 -10.84 -6.98
C VAL A 59 -13.47 -10.91 -5.89
N TRP A 60 -12.24 -10.55 -6.24
CA TRP A 60 -11.15 -10.45 -5.29
C TRP A 60 -11.38 -9.28 -4.34
N GLN A 61 -11.12 -9.54 -3.06
CA GLN A 61 -11.02 -8.48 -2.07
C GLN A 61 -9.64 -7.85 -2.16
N GLU A 62 -9.55 -6.54 -2.02
CA GLU A 62 -8.30 -5.82 -2.12
C GLU A 62 -8.07 -4.94 -0.90
N ALA A 63 -6.82 -4.83 -0.50
CA ALA A 63 -6.41 -3.93 0.58
C ALA A 63 -5.10 -3.26 0.20
N ILE A 64 -5.02 -1.97 0.47
CA ILE A 64 -3.75 -1.24 0.37
C ILE A 64 -3.17 -1.24 1.76
N VAL A 65 -2.02 -1.90 1.92
CA VAL A 65 -1.41 -2.11 3.23
C VAL A 65 -0.05 -1.43 3.31
N SER A 66 0.30 -1.03 4.51
CA SER A 66 1.67 -0.61 4.83
C SER A 66 2.45 -1.83 5.34
N THR A 67 3.71 -1.64 5.69
CA THR A 67 4.56 -2.73 6.15
C THR A 67 4.00 -3.43 7.37
N GLY A 68 4.31 -4.72 7.48
CA GLY A 68 3.90 -5.53 8.61
C GLY A 68 4.53 -6.89 8.61
N LEU A 69 3.91 -7.80 9.37
CA LEU A 69 4.35 -9.19 9.50
C LEU A 69 3.20 -10.14 9.18
N LEU A 70 3.58 -11.26 8.61
CA LEU A 70 2.65 -12.34 8.27
C LEU A 70 3.16 -13.63 8.92
N LYS A 71 2.26 -14.35 9.57
CA LYS A 71 2.56 -15.64 10.17
C LYS A 71 1.59 -16.69 9.67
N VAL A 72 2.12 -17.80 9.18
CA VAL A 72 1.34 -18.97 8.76
C VAL A 72 1.63 -20.11 9.71
N GLU A 73 0.59 -20.68 10.31
CA GLU A 73 0.71 -21.81 11.22
C GLU A 73 -0.63 -22.50 11.38
N HIS A 74 -0.65 -23.82 11.34
CA HIS A 74 -1.86 -24.63 11.54
C HIS A 74 -3.04 -24.20 10.66
N ASN A 75 -2.78 -23.98 9.39
CA ASN A 75 -3.77 -23.53 8.41
C ASN A 75 -4.44 -22.20 8.79
N LYS A 76 -3.71 -21.36 9.51
CA LYS A 76 -4.13 -20.01 9.88
C LYS A 76 -3.08 -19.01 9.42
N VAL A 77 -3.55 -17.92 8.86
CA VAL A 77 -2.69 -16.82 8.44
C VAL A 77 -3.07 -15.58 9.24
N ASP A 78 -2.13 -15.08 10.02
CA ASP A 78 -2.28 -13.85 10.77
C ASP A 78 -1.38 -12.78 10.15
N ILE A 79 -1.97 -11.66 9.77
CA ILE A 79 -1.25 -10.52 9.22
C ILE A 79 -1.48 -9.33 10.13
N ILE A 80 -0.38 -8.69 10.53
CA ILE A 80 -0.43 -7.46 11.30
C ILE A 80 0.32 -6.41 10.49
N VAL A 81 -0.39 -5.38 10.06
CA VAL A 81 0.16 -4.27 9.29
C VAL A 81 -0.08 -2.96 10.02
N TYR A 82 0.72 -1.96 9.69
CA TYR A 82 0.56 -0.64 10.30
C TYR A 82 -0.76 0.00 9.89
N SER A 83 -1.13 -0.13 8.63
CA SER A 83 -2.42 0.36 8.13
C SER A 83 -2.94 -0.52 7.00
N ALA A 84 -4.25 -0.60 6.88
CA ALA A 84 -4.92 -1.29 5.78
C ALA A 84 -6.17 -0.51 5.41
N GLU A 85 -6.34 -0.26 4.13
CA GLU A 85 -7.49 0.47 3.61
C GLU A 85 -8.01 -0.24 2.36
N ARG A 86 -9.33 -0.27 2.19
CA ARG A 86 -9.90 -0.72 0.93
C ARG A 86 -9.68 0.36 -0.12
N PRO A 87 -9.44 0.01 -1.39
CA PRO A 87 -9.25 1.02 -2.44
C PRO A 87 -10.39 2.03 -2.52
N GLU A 88 -11.62 1.58 -2.33
CA GLU A 88 -12.79 2.46 -2.36
C GLU A 88 -12.93 3.32 -1.10
N GLU A 89 -12.24 2.95 -0.02
CA GLU A 89 -12.23 3.72 1.23
C GLU A 89 -11.13 4.79 1.24
N ILE A 90 -10.20 4.71 0.31
CA ILE A 90 -9.20 5.76 0.18
C ILE A 90 -9.96 7.03 -0.16
N ASP A 91 -9.93 7.96 0.76
CA ASP A 91 -10.65 9.21 0.60
C ASP A 91 -10.08 9.96 -0.59
N LYS A 92 -10.80 9.92 -1.69
CA LYS A 92 -10.42 10.58 -2.92
C LYS A 92 -10.21 12.07 -2.71
N PHE A 93 -11.04 12.66 -1.87
CA PHE A 93 -10.92 14.08 -1.53
C PHE A 93 -9.60 14.37 -0.80
N ARG A 94 -9.20 13.52 0.15
CA ARG A 94 -7.92 13.68 0.85
C ARG A 94 -6.74 13.49 -0.07
N ALA A 95 -6.84 12.53 -0.99
CA ALA A 95 -5.79 12.30 -1.98
C ALA A 95 -5.65 13.51 -2.91
N GLU A 96 -6.76 14.06 -3.36
CA GLU A 96 -6.78 15.26 -4.20
C GLU A 96 -6.25 16.48 -3.43
N ALA A 97 -6.62 16.64 -2.17
CA ALA A 97 -6.12 17.73 -1.33
C ALA A 97 -4.61 17.62 -1.10
N ALA A 98 -4.10 16.40 -0.90
CA ALA A 98 -2.67 16.19 -0.75
C ALA A 98 -1.90 16.52 -2.02
N LEU A 99 -2.47 16.14 -3.18
CA LEU A 99 -1.87 16.46 -4.47
C LEU A 99 -1.85 17.98 -4.71
N GLU A 100 -2.94 18.65 -4.38
CA GLU A 100 -3.03 20.12 -4.51
C GLU A 100 -1.99 20.82 -3.64
N ARG A 101 -1.82 20.38 -2.40
CA ARG A 101 -0.78 20.92 -1.50
C ARG A 101 0.61 20.72 -2.06
N ALA A 102 0.88 19.56 -2.65
CA ALA A 102 2.17 19.29 -3.28
C ALA A 102 2.42 20.23 -4.45
N ARG A 103 1.40 20.48 -5.26
CA ARG A 103 1.50 21.42 -6.39
C ARG A 103 1.75 22.85 -5.92
N GLU A 104 1.06 23.26 -4.87
CA GLU A 104 1.27 24.60 -4.28
C GLU A 104 2.67 24.76 -3.75
N GLN A 105 3.21 23.74 -3.07
CA GLN A 105 4.57 23.75 -2.56
C GLN A 105 5.59 23.87 -3.68
N LEU A 106 5.39 23.17 -4.79
CA LEU A 106 6.28 23.25 -5.96
C LEU A 106 6.21 24.61 -6.61
N ALA A 107 5.01 25.17 -6.77
CA ALA A 107 4.83 26.50 -7.31
C ALA A 107 5.50 27.57 -6.44
N GLN A 108 5.37 27.45 -5.13
CA GLN A 108 5.99 28.35 -4.18
C GLN A 108 7.51 28.27 -4.23
N LYS A 109 8.06 27.06 -4.29
CA LYS A 109 9.49 26.85 -4.48
C LYS A 109 9.99 27.49 -5.76
N GLN A 110 9.26 27.34 -6.84
CA GLN A 110 9.59 27.92 -8.13
C GLN A 110 9.62 29.46 -8.05
N SER A 111 8.63 30.04 -7.42
CA SER A 111 8.57 31.51 -7.25
C SER A 111 9.73 32.02 -6.41
N ILE A 112 10.10 31.35 -5.34
CA ILE A 112 11.25 31.72 -4.52
C ILE A 112 12.53 31.63 -5.33
N MET A 113 12.69 30.55 -6.09
CA MET A 113 13.85 30.33 -6.94
C MET A 113 13.98 31.44 -8.03
N GLU A 114 12.87 31.78 -8.66
CA GLU A 114 12.85 32.87 -9.65
C GLU A 114 13.27 34.19 -9.03
N TYR A 115 12.93 34.41 -7.79
CA TYR A 115 13.24 35.63 -7.08
C TYR A 115 14.70 35.72 -6.63
N HIS A 116 15.27 34.60 -6.17
CA HIS A 116 16.57 34.63 -5.46
C HIS A 116 17.76 34.08 -6.25
N VAL A 117 17.60 33.48 -7.41
CA VAL A 117 18.69 32.82 -8.13
C VAL A 117 18.98 33.53 -9.45
N SER A 118 20.26 33.40 -9.89
CA SER A 118 20.66 33.94 -11.22
C SER A 118 19.98 33.10 -12.32
N THR A 119 19.97 33.65 -13.54
CA THR A 119 19.34 32.99 -14.67
C THR A 119 19.81 31.54 -14.88
N ALA A 120 21.13 31.33 -14.77
CA ALA A 120 21.68 29.97 -14.94
C ALA A 120 21.21 29.01 -13.85
N SER A 121 21.19 29.46 -12.60
CA SER A 121 20.74 28.68 -11.46
C SER A 121 19.24 28.42 -11.55
N MET A 122 18.50 29.41 -12.02
CA MET A 122 17.05 29.27 -12.19
C MET A 122 16.72 28.22 -13.25
N ALA A 123 17.44 28.19 -14.35
CA ALA A 123 17.22 27.19 -15.40
C ALA A 123 17.42 25.77 -14.88
N ARG A 124 18.44 25.54 -14.06
CA ARG A 124 18.69 24.24 -13.43
C ARG A 124 17.61 23.88 -12.41
N ALA A 125 17.19 24.84 -11.61
CA ALA A 125 16.13 24.64 -10.63
C ALA A 125 14.81 24.30 -11.29
N MET A 126 14.46 25.00 -12.37
CA MET A 126 13.24 24.73 -13.12
C MET A 126 13.28 23.35 -13.79
N ALA A 127 14.44 22.93 -14.29
CA ALA A 127 14.60 21.60 -14.86
C ALA A 127 14.35 20.51 -13.80
N ARG A 128 14.85 20.72 -12.59
CA ARG A 128 14.60 19.79 -11.47
C ARG A 128 13.14 19.73 -11.08
N LEU A 129 12.48 20.87 -11.00
CA LEU A 129 11.06 20.94 -10.67
C LEU A 129 10.20 20.26 -11.72
N ARG A 130 10.55 20.39 -12.98
CA ARG A 130 9.85 19.68 -14.06
C ARG A 130 10.03 18.20 -13.97
N GLY A 131 11.21 17.73 -13.58
CA GLY A 131 11.45 16.31 -13.32
C GLY A 131 10.59 15.76 -12.19
N VAL A 132 10.37 16.55 -11.15
CA VAL A 132 9.51 16.16 -10.03
C VAL A 132 8.04 16.13 -10.42
N LYS A 133 7.60 17.05 -11.29
CA LYS A 133 6.20 17.11 -11.75
C LYS A 133 5.81 15.95 -12.66
N ASN A 134 6.76 15.39 -13.34
CA ASN A 134 6.54 14.27 -14.25
C ASN A 134 6.73 12.94 -13.53
#